data_473b955f46d96177f0221f2432b475fd
#
_entry.id   473b955f46d96177f0221f2432b475fd
#
_cell.length_a   1.000
_cell.length_b   1.000
_cell.length_c   1.000
_cell.angle_alpha   90.00
_cell.angle_beta   90.00
_cell.angle_gamma   90.00
#
_symmetry.space_group_name_H-M   'P 1'
#
loop_
_entity.id
_entity.type
_entity.pdbx_description
1 polymer ?
#
loop_
_entity_poly.entity_id
_entity_poly.type
_entity_poly.pdbx_seq_one_letter_code
_entity_poly.pdbx_strand_id
1 'polypeptide(L)'
;MAVMSVTAALVPFCSAQAEMSAWAEAEGGRMRLVALAPDAGGKVRAALQIEPKPGWITYWREPGNAGIPPQVTIAPASGVTLDAIAYPVPKHFFNGGIEDIAYDAPVTLPLSLTAEGKGEVKIDATAFIGICKDICIPFQTNFSLKLAPATQSHPQEEAILAAADATLPKPPSADFKVAAYAVSPDSKTLSLTLALPDGGRGAAPDIIVTGPSGYAFTKQRGGQRDGATFKTDIEIGKLPKNYNISGKRWGVLVIDGGRAMETTLAFD
;
A
#
# COMPACT_ATOMS: atom_id res chain seq x y z
N MET A 1 41.87 -2.55 -60.55
CA MET A 1 40.49 -2.44 -59.93
C MET A 1 40.54 -3.18 -58.62
N ALA A 2 40.57 -2.45 -57.49
CA ALA A 2 40.59 -3.05 -56.16
C ALA A 2 39.12 -3.05 -55.64
N VAL A 3 38.58 -4.23 -55.34
CA VAL A 3 37.22 -4.41 -54.76
C VAL A 3 37.36 -4.29 -53.25
N MET A 4 36.80 -3.24 -52.69
CA MET A 4 36.76 -2.97 -51.26
C MET A 4 35.54 -3.66 -50.69
N SER A 5 35.70 -4.81 -49.98
CA SER A 5 34.61 -5.51 -49.27
C SER A 5 34.30 -4.76 -48.00
N VAL A 6 33.11 -4.20 -47.91
CA VAL A 6 32.55 -3.62 -46.68
C VAL A 6 31.89 -4.74 -45.88
N THR A 7 32.53 -5.11 -44.78
CA THR A 7 31.98 -6.04 -43.78
C THR A 7 31.04 -5.25 -42.85
N ALA A 8 29.73 -5.41 -43.01
CA ALA A 8 28.76 -4.88 -42.08
C ALA A 8 28.82 -5.69 -40.78
N ALA A 9 29.25 -5.07 -39.69
CA ALA A 9 29.16 -5.64 -38.36
C ALA A 9 27.74 -5.57 -37.88
N LEU A 10 27.08 -6.74 -37.75
CA LEU A 10 25.82 -6.86 -37.01
C LEU A 10 26.10 -6.61 -35.52
N VAL A 11 25.69 -5.46 -35.02
CA VAL A 11 25.66 -5.19 -33.59
C VAL A 11 24.42 -5.97 -33.03
N PRO A 12 24.62 -6.92 -32.11
CA PRO A 12 23.45 -7.57 -31.47
C PRO A 12 22.70 -6.50 -30.69
N PHE A 13 21.45 -6.27 -31.06
CA PHE A 13 20.50 -5.55 -30.20
C PHE A 13 20.28 -6.38 -28.94
N CYS A 14 21.00 -6.04 -27.88
CA CYS A 14 20.68 -6.54 -26.53
C CYS A 14 19.31 -5.94 -26.18
N SER A 15 18.25 -6.75 -26.22
CA SER A 15 16.94 -6.35 -25.71
C SER A 15 17.11 -6.06 -24.23
N ALA A 16 17.15 -4.79 -23.85
CA ALA A 16 17.06 -4.40 -22.45
C ALA A 16 15.73 -4.98 -21.91
N GLN A 17 15.83 -5.98 -21.06
CA GLN A 17 14.65 -6.52 -20.37
C GLN A 17 14.24 -5.48 -19.34
N ALA A 18 13.05 -4.90 -19.53
CA ALA A 18 12.56 -3.85 -18.68
C ALA A 18 12.02 -4.45 -17.39
N GLU A 19 12.62 -4.14 -16.26
CA GLU A 19 12.11 -4.44 -14.92
C GLU A 19 11.12 -3.36 -14.44
N MET A 20 10.85 -2.40 -15.29
CA MET A 20 9.77 -1.42 -15.17
C MET A 20 8.91 -1.42 -16.43
N SER A 21 7.59 -1.44 -16.25
CA SER A 21 6.68 -1.23 -17.37
C SER A 21 6.71 0.22 -17.84
N ALA A 22 6.23 0.47 -19.06
CA ALA A 22 5.82 1.82 -19.44
C ALA A 22 4.73 2.34 -18.48
N TRP A 23 4.64 3.67 -18.39
CA TRP A 23 3.52 4.29 -17.70
C TRP A 23 2.23 4.07 -18.50
N ALA A 24 1.19 3.61 -17.81
CA ALA A 24 -0.18 3.69 -18.31
C ALA A 24 -0.77 5.01 -17.85
N GLU A 25 -1.41 5.74 -18.75
CA GLU A 25 -1.94 7.08 -18.52
C GLU A 25 -3.46 7.06 -18.44
N ALA A 26 -4.03 7.88 -17.55
CA ALA A 26 -5.45 8.16 -17.45
C ALA A 26 -5.68 9.66 -17.25
N GLU A 27 -6.95 10.10 -17.28
CA GLU A 27 -7.29 11.50 -17.07
C GLU A 27 -6.75 12.05 -15.74
N GLY A 28 -6.91 11.29 -14.64
CA GLY A 28 -6.53 11.73 -13.29
C GLY A 28 -5.10 11.42 -12.87
N GLY A 29 -4.31 10.68 -13.66
CA GLY A 29 -2.96 10.28 -13.28
C GLY A 29 -2.40 9.16 -14.13
N ARG A 30 -1.35 8.51 -13.61
CA ARG A 30 -0.69 7.40 -14.29
C ARG A 30 -0.23 6.33 -13.30
N MET A 31 -0.01 5.11 -13.79
CA MET A 31 0.56 4.05 -12.99
C MET A 31 1.49 3.16 -13.80
N ARG A 32 2.43 2.49 -13.14
CA ARG A 32 3.32 1.48 -13.74
C ARG A 32 3.68 0.40 -12.73
N LEU A 33 4.09 -0.74 -13.24
CA LEU A 33 4.63 -1.85 -12.46
C LEU A 33 6.17 -1.79 -12.48
N VAL A 34 6.79 -2.00 -11.32
CA VAL A 34 8.23 -2.14 -11.12
C VAL A 34 8.46 -3.48 -10.45
N ALA A 35 9.49 -4.24 -10.83
CA ALA A 35 9.83 -5.50 -10.17
C ALA A 35 11.34 -5.75 -10.25
N LEU A 36 11.86 -6.51 -9.29
CA LEU A 36 13.22 -7.07 -9.31
C LEU A 36 13.16 -8.55 -9.71
N ALA A 37 14.28 -9.04 -10.19
CA ALA A 37 14.45 -10.47 -10.44
C ALA A 37 14.15 -11.29 -9.16
N PRO A 38 13.65 -12.55 -9.29
CA PRO A 38 13.45 -13.40 -8.15
C PRO A 38 14.75 -13.69 -7.41
N ASP A 39 14.71 -13.73 -6.10
CA ASP A 39 15.81 -14.20 -5.28
C ASP A 39 16.00 -15.73 -5.38
N ALA A 40 16.99 -16.26 -4.68
CA ALA A 40 17.29 -17.69 -4.68
C ALA A 40 16.12 -18.57 -4.14
N GLY A 41 15.21 -17.97 -3.38
CA GLY A 41 14.01 -18.60 -2.83
C GLY A 41 12.75 -18.42 -3.70
N GLY A 42 12.87 -17.77 -4.87
CA GLY A 42 11.75 -17.47 -5.76
C GLY A 42 10.92 -16.26 -5.31
N LYS A 43 11.37 -15.50 -4.30
CA LYS A 43 10.67 -14.29 -3.89
C LYS A 43 10.99 -13.14 -4.82
N VAL A 44 9.95 -12.45 -5.28
CA VAL A 44 10.02 -11.29 -6.16
C VAL A 44 9.52 -10.06 -5.41
N ARG A 45 10.38 -9.05 -5.29
CA ARG A 45 9.98 -7.73 -4.81
C ARG A 45 9.51 -6.91 -6.00
N ALA A 46 8.31 -6.38 -5.88
CA ALA A 46 7.72 -5.53 -6.92
C ALA A 46 6.99 -4.34 -6.29
N ALA A 47 6.51 -3.43 -7.09
CA ALA A 47 5.65 -2.34 -6.65
C ALA A 47 4.75 -1.82 -7.77
N LEU A 48 3.56 -1.34 -7.39
CA LEU A 48 2.71 -0.52 -8.23
C LEU A 48 2.97 0.96 -7.89
N GLN A 49 3.58 1.70 -8.81
CA GLN A 49 3.72 3.14 -8.70
C GLN A 49 2.48 3.82 -9.27
N ILE A 50 1.93 4.77 -8.52
CA ILE A 50 0.74 5.54 -8.88
C ILE A 50 1.08 7.01 -8.70
N GLU A 51 0.84 7.82 -9.72
CA GLU A 51 1.05 9.27 -9.69
C GLU A 51 -0.26 9.98 -10.03
N PRO A 52 -1.08 10.35 -9.02
CA PRO A 52 -2.22 11.22 -9.23
C PRO A 52 -1.76 12.58 -9.75
N LYS A 53 -2.52 13.19 -10.65
CA LYS A 53 -2.31 14.59 -11.06
C LYS A 53 -2.64 15.53 -9.90
N PRO A 54 -2.13 16.77 -9.89
CA PRO A 54 -2.48 17.75 -8.87
C PRO A 54 -3.99 17.92 -8.68
N GLY A 55 -4.43 17.78 -7.43
CA GLY A 55 -5.84 17.84 -7.05
C GLY A 55 -6.62 16.54 -7.25
N TRP A 56 -5.97 15.46 -7.69
CA TRP A 56 -6.53 14.12 -7.73
C TRP A 56 -5.98 13.30 -6.57
N ILE A 57 -6.76 12.29 -6.13
CA ILE A 57 -6.39 11.33 -5.08
C ILE A 57 -6.52 9.91 -5.60
N THR A 58 -5.75 8.99 -5.01
CA THR A 58 -5.98 7.54 -5.10
C THR A 58 -6.08 6.96 -3.70
N TYR A 59 -6.61 5.76 -3.52
CA TYR A 59 -7.08 5.31 -2.24
C TYR A 59 -6.13 4.34 -1.52
N TRP A 60 -6.27 4.31 -0.20
CA TRP A 60 -5.71 3.28 0.66
C TRP A 60 -6.55 1.99 0.57
N ARG A 61 -6.11 0.90 1.23
CA ARG A 61 -6.81 -0.39 1.22
C ARG A 61 -8.25 -0.34 1.78
N GLU A 62 -8.47 0.52 2.78
CA GLU A 62 -9.80 0.83 3.31
C GLU A 62 -10.09 2.30 3.00
N PRO A 63 -10.79 2.58 1.91
CA PRO A 63 -10.79 3.89 1.28
C PRO A 63 -11.68 4.93 1.96
N GLY A 64 -12.46 4.53 2.98
CA GLY A 64 -13.50 5.36 3.57
C GLY A 64 -14.87 5.16 2.91
N ASN A 65 -15.68 6.24 2.82
CA ASN A 65 -17.11 6.11 2.51
C ASN A 65 -17.44 5.78 1.05
N ALA A 66 -16.60 6.22 0.11
CA ALA A 66 -16.94 6.15 -1.33
C ALA A 66 -15.76 5.80 -2.25
N GLY A 67 -14.60 5.49 -1.69
CA GLY A 67 -13.39 5.24 -2.48
C GLY A 67 -13.35 3.87 -3.14
N ILE A 68 -12.46 3.73 -4.11
CA ILE A 68 -12.18 2.48 -4.81
C ILE A 68 -10.76 2.05 -4.45
N PRO A 69 -10.57 1.00 -3.62
CA PRO A 69 -9.25 0.58 -3.19
C PRO A 69 -8.44 -0.02 -4.34
N PRO A 70 -7.09 0.10 -4.32
CA PRO A 70 -6.22 -0.54 -5.28
C PRO A 70 -6.36 -2.07 -5.24
N GLN A 71 -6.39 -2.67 -6.42
CA GLN A 71 -6.39 -4.11 -6.62
C GLN A 71 -5.33 -4.49 -7.64
N VAL A 72 -4.61 -5.57 -7.37
CA VAL A 72 -3.65 -6.17 -8.29
C VAL A 72 -3.98 -7.65 -8.41
N THR A 73 -4.11 -8.12 -9.63
CA THR A 73 -4.34 -9.54 -9.92
C THR A 73 -3.24 -10.04 -10.84
N ILE A 74 -2.62 -11.15 -10.48
CA ILE A 74 -1.62 -11.81 -11.32
C ILE A 74 -2.30 -12.90 -12.13
N ALA A 75 -1.99 -12.96 -13.43
CA ALA A 75 -2.54 -13.99 -14.30
C ALA A 75 -2.04 -15.38 -13.87
N PRO A 76 -2.91 -16.37 -13.67
CA PRO A 76 -2.51 -17.72 -13.21
C PRO A 76 -1.45 -18.38 -14.12
N ALA A 77 -1.51 -18.09 -15.42
CA ALA A 77 -0.56 -18.64 -16.39
C ALA A 77 0.88 -18.11 -16.26
N SER A 78 1.11 -17.08 -15.44
CA SER A 78 2.46 -16.51 -15.23
C SER A 78 3.33 -17.38 -14.30
N GLY A 79 2.76 -18.32 -13.56
CA GLY A 79 3.49 -19.06 -12.52
C GLY A 79 3.99 -18.16 -11.38
N VAL A 80 3.30 -17.05 -11.15
CA VAL A 80 3.61 -16.08 -10.09
C VAL A 80 2.37 -15.86 -9.24
N THR A 81 2.55 -15.86 -7.93
CA THR A 81 1.48 -15.60 -6.95
C THR A 81 1.72 -14.25 -6.28
N LEU A 82 0.67 -13.45 -6.10
CA LEU A 82 0.68 -12.28 -5.25
C LEU A 82 0.46 -12.70 -3.80
N ASP A 83 1.47 -12.53 -2.96
CA ASP A 83 1.40 -12.88 -1.53
C ASP A 83 0.77 -11.74 -0.73
N ALA A 84 1.18 -10.48 -1.00
CA ALA A 84 0.71 -9.32 -0.26
C ALA A 84 0.89 -8.00 -1.05
N ILE A 85 0.05 -7.03 -0.72
CA ILE A 85 0.22 -5.62 -1.05
C ILE A 85 0.45 -4.87 0.26
N ALA A 86 1.56 -4.12 0.35
CA ALA A 86 1.81 -3.22 1.46
C ALA A 86 1.39 -1.79 1.11
N TYR A 87 0.91 -1.07 2.10
CA TYR A 87 0.35 0.26 1.90
C TYR A 87 1.13 1.30 2.71
N PRO A 88 1.74 2.30 2.06
CA PRO A 88 2.28 3.48 2.73
C PRO A 88 1.27 4.14 3.66
N VAL A 89 1.76 4.96 4.58
CA VAL A 89 0.89 5.72 5.49
C VAL A 89 -0.01 6.65 4.68
N PRO A 90 -1.35 6.52 4.75
CA PRO A 90 -2.28 7.36 4.01
C PRO A 90 -2.48 8.71 4.71
N LYS A 91 -3.16 9.61 4.01
CA LYS A 91 -3.80 10.77 4.61
C LYS A 91 -5.28 10.51 4.84
N HIS A 92 -5.81 11.13 5.87
CA HIS A 92 -7.23 11.14 6.17
C HIS A 92 -7.81 12.50 5.75
N PHE A 93 -8.77 12.48 4.85
CA PHE A 93 -9.47 13.66 4.34
C PHE A 93 -10.91 13.63 4.82
N PHE A 94 -11.38 14.77 5.26
CA PHE A 94 -12.78 14.95 5.63
C PHE A 94 -13.32 16.20 4.94
N ASN A 95 -14.22 16.01 3.98
CA ASN A 95 -14.79 17.08 3.19
C ASN A 95 -16.31 16.89 3.02
N GLY A 96 -17.11 17.85 3.51
CA GLY A 96 -18.55 17.86 3.28
C GLY A 96 -19.31 16.63 3.80
N GLY A 97 -18.78 15.93 4.83
CA GLY A 97 -19.37 14.70 5.37
C GLY A 97 -18.89 13.42 4.67
N ILE A 98 -18.04 13.55 3.66
CA ILE A 98 -17.34 12.43 3.00
C ILE A 98 -15.99 12.26 3.66
N GLU A 99 -15.67 11.04 4.00
CA GLU A 99 -14.41 10.62 4.59
C GLU A 99 -13.64 9.79 3.57
N ASP A 100 -12.43 10.23 3.22
CA ASP A 100 -11.52 9.54 2.33
C ASP A 100 -10.21 9.23 3.04
N ILE A 101 -9.74 7.99 2.92
CA ILE A 101 -8.43 7.55 3.35
C ILE A 101 -7.63 7.27 2.10
N ALA A 102 -6.71 8.16 1.75
CA ALA A 102 -6.19 8.26 0.40
C ALA A 102 -4.79 8.88 0.32
N TYR A 103 -4.27 8.98 -0.89
CA TYR A 103 -3.01 9.63 -1.25
C TYR A 103 -3.28 10.74 -2.27
N ASP A 104 -2.84 11.96 -1.97
CA ASP A 104 -2.92 13.15 -2.84
C ASP A 104 -1.59 13.49 -3.53
N ALA A 105 -0.64 12.59 -3.46
CA ALA A 105 0.69 12.69 -4.01
C ALA A 105 1.13 11.34 -4.59
N PRO A 106 2.23 11.26 -5.36
CA PRO A 106 2.78 10.01 -5.83
C PRO A 106 2.95 9.00 -4.70
N VAL A 107 2.47 7.79 -4.92
CA VAL A 107 2.56 6.68 -3.98
C VAL A 107 3.05 5.42 -4.68
N THR A 108 3.85 4.63 -3.99
CA THR A 108 4.36 3.35 -4.45
C THR A 108 3.90 2.27 -3.48
N LEU A 109 3.08 1.33 -3.97
CA LEU A 109 2.55 0.21 -3.19
C LEU A 109 3.48 -0.99 -3.36
N PRO A 110 4.26 -1.39 -2.34
CA PRO A 110 5.08 -2.59 -2.42
C PRO A 110 4.23 -3.85 -2.59
N LEU A 111 4.67 -4.73 -3.48
CA LEU A 111 4.07 -6.03 -3.77
C LEU A 111 5.08 -7.12 -3.42
N SER A 112 4.65 -8.09 -2.64
CA SER A 112 5.40 -9.31 -2.41
C SER A 112 4.83 -10.42 -3.28
N LEU A 113 5.69 -11.01 -4.13
CA LEU A 113 5.29 -12.08 -5.04
C LEU A 113 6.17 -13.31 -4.81
N THR A 114 5.63 -14.47 -5.19
CA THR A 114 6.38 -15.73 -5.22
C THR A 114 6.30 -16.31 -6.64
N ALA A 115 7.45 -16.54 -7.25
CA ALA A 115 7.57 -17.20 -8.55
C ALA A 115 7.74 -18.73 -8.36
N GLU A 116 7.03 -19.51 -9.14
CA GLU A 116 7.18 -20.95 -9.21
C GLU A 116 8.24 -21.30 -10.28
N GLY A 117 9.16 -22.20 -9.93
CA GLY A 117 10.18 -22.69 -10.85
C GLY A 117 11.47 -21.87 -10.86
N LYS A 118 12.39 -22.27 -11.76
CA LYS A 118 13.71 -21.63 -11.94
C LYS A 118 13.82 -21.15 -13.39
N GLY A 119 14.30 -19.94 -13.59
CA GLY A 119 14.53 -19.39 -14.92
C GLY A 119 13.95 -17.99 -15.13
N GLU A 120 13.64 -17.66 -16.37
CA GLU A 120 12.98 -16.40 -16.71
C GLU A 120 11.57 -16.37 -16.10
N VAL A 121 11.26 -15.31 -15.38
CA VAL A 121 9.94 -15.09 -14.77
C VAL A 121 9.20 -14.04 -15.58
N LYS A 122 7.95 -14.33 -15.94
CA LYS A 122 7.05 -13.38 -16.58
C LYS A 122 5.94 -13.00 -15.61
N ILE A 123 5.79 -11.73 -15.33
CA ILE A 123 4.68 -11.19 -14.53
C ILE A 123 3.66 -10.60 -15.50
N ASP A 124 2.50 -11.23 -15.61
CA ASP A 124 1.33 -10.66 -16.27
C ASP A 124 0.34 -10.24 -15.17
N ALA A 125 0.19 -8.93 -14.98
CA ALA A 125 -0.61 -8.34 -13.91
C ALA A 125 -1.68 -7.42 -14.44
N THR A 126 -2.88 -7.45 -13.85
CA THR A 126 -3.91 -6.43 -14.01
C THR A 126 -3.93 -5.58 -12.75
N ALA A 127 -3.74 -4.27 -12.90
CA ALA A 127 -3.93 -3.31 -11.82
C ALA A 127 -5.20 -2.50 -12.04
N PHE A 128 -5.97 -2.29 -10.96
CA PHE A 128 -7.20 -1.53 -10.93
C PHE A 128 -7.18 -0.59 -9.73
N ILE A 129 -7.39 0.71 -9.97
CA ILE A 129 -7.42 1.74 -8.93
C ILE A 129 -8.59 2.69 -9.16
N GLY A 130 -9.06 3.31 -8.07
CA GLY A 130 -9.85 4.54 -8.16
C GLY A 130 -8.94 5.75 -8.23
N ILE A 131 -9.21 6.68 -9.14
CA ILE A 131 -8.55 7.98 -9.17
C ILE A 131 -9.62 9.06 -9.21
N CYS A 132 -9.63 9.93 -8.22
CA CYS A 132 -10.78 10.78 -7.92
C CYS A 132 -10.40 12.23 -7.73
N LYS A 133 -11.30 13.12 -8.13
CA LYS A 133 -11.29 14.54 -7.82
C LYS A 133 -12.71 14.96 -7.43
N ASP A 134 -13.51 15.42 -8.38
CA ASP A 134 -14.95 15.70 -8.20
C ASP A 134 -15.79 14.43 -8.40
N ILE A 135 -15.28 13.52 -9.23
CA ILE A 135 -15.82 12.19 -9.50
C ILE A 135 -14.71 11.14 -9.42
N CYS A 136 -15.07 9.90 -9.13
CA CYS A 136 -14.15 8.77 -9.16
C CYS A 136 -14.16 8.11 -10.53
N ILE A 137 -12.99 8.00 -11.13
CA ILE A 137 -12.76 7.33 -12.41
C ILE A 137 -12.07 6.00 -12.13
N PRO A 138 -12.68 4.86 -12.47
CA PRO A 138 -12.00 3.58 -12.46
C PRO A 138 -10.85 3.59 -13.48
N PHE A 139 -9.64 3.23 -13.06
CA PHE A 139 -8.48 3.13 -13.92
C PHE A 139 -7.92 1.70 -13.86
N GLN A 140 -8.06 0.96 -14.94
CA GLN A 140 -7.56 -0.40 -15.07
C GLN A 140 -6.59 -0.51 -16.23
N THR A 141 -5.51 -1.26 -16.04
CA THR A 141 -4.55 -1.60 -17.09
C THR A 141 -3.90 -2.95 -16.86
N ASN A 142 -3.32 -3.50 -17.92
CA ASN A 142 -2.55 -4.73 -17.87
C ASN A 142 -1.06 -4.41 -18.03
N PHE A 143 -0.25 -5.03 -17.22
CA PHE A 143 1.20 -4.96 -17.28
C PHE A 143 1.77 -6.34 -17.61
N SER A 144 2.85 -6.34 -18.39
CA SER A 144 3.65 -7.54 -18.65
C SER A 144 5.12 -7.20 -18.48
N LEU A 145 5.79 -7.87 -17.56
CA LEU A 145 7.22 -7.75 -17.32
C LEU A 145 7.89 -9.10 -17.47
N LYS A 146 9.03 -9.12 -18.13
CA LYS A 146 9.92 -10.27 -18.17
C LYS A 146 11.12 -9.96 -17.30
N LEU A 147 11.33 -10.75 -16.29
CA LEU A 147 12.43 -10.61 -15.34
C LEU A 147 13.55 -11.58 -15.74
N ALA A 148 14.72 -11.04 -16.00
CA ALA A 148 15.92 -11.84 -16.20
C ALA A 148 16.40 -12.43 -14.87
N PRO A 149 17.12 -13.56 -14.87
CA PRO A 149 17.80 -14.04 -13.67
C PRO A 149 18.71 -12.96 -13.08
N ALA A 150 18.83 -12.91 -11.75
CA ALA A 150 19.51 -11.88 -10.98
C ALA A 150 21.05 -11.84 -11.23
N THR A 151 21.46 -11.57 -12.45
CA THR A 151 22.88 -11.43 -12.83
C THR A 151 23.32 -9.99 -13.00
N GLN A 152 22.37 -9.05 -12.99
CA GLN A 152 22.62 -7.61 -13.15
C GLN A 152 22.06 -6.84 -11.95
N SER A 153 22.74 -5.75 -11.61
CA SER A 153 22.24 -4.79 -10.62
C SER A 153 21.23 -3.85 -11.28
N HIS A 154 20.13 -3.59 -10.59
CA HIS A 154 19.04 -2.70 -11.03
C HIS A 154 18.86 -1.56 -10.01
N PRO A 155 19.85 -0.64 -9.91
CA PRO A 155 19.91 0.35 -8.84
C PRO A 155 18.71 1.31 -8.83
N GLN A 156 18.08 1.55 -9.98
CA GLN A 156 16.93 2.42 -10.05
C GLN A 156 15.69 1.74 -9.44
N GLU A 157 15.43 0.49 -9.79
CA GLU A 157 14.33 -0.31 -9.25
C GLU A 157 14.51 -0.58 -7.76
N GLU A 158 15.74 -0.92 -7.34
CA GLU A 158 16.09 -1.09 -5.93
C GLU A 158 15.84 0.17 -5.13
N ALA A 159 16.23 1.34 -5.66
CA ALA A 159 15.98 2.63 -5.01
C ALA A 159 14.48 2.96 -4.87
N ILE A 160 13.69 2.67 -5.91
CA ILE A 160 12.23 2.84 -5.89
C ILE A 160 11.61 1.97 -4.79
N LEU A 161 11.97 0.68 -4.75
CA LEU A 161 11.43 -0.24 -3.76
C LEU A 161 11.87 0.09 -2.33
N ALA A 162 13.14 0.47 -2.14
CA ALA A 162 13.65 0.90 -0.85
C ALA A 162 12.95 2.18 -0.33
N ALA A 163 12.73 3.14 -1.24
CA ALA A 163 11.98 4.35 -0.91
C ALA A 163 10.53 4.04 -0.52
N ALA A 164 9.88 3.10 -1.23
CA ALA A 164 8.52 2.66 -0.90
C ALA A 164 8.46 1.99 0.48
N ASP A 165 9.39 1.07 0.79
CA ASP A 165 9.47 0.40 2.09
C ASP A 165 9.68 1.39 3.25
N ALA A 166 10.38 2.50 3.00
CA ALA A 166 10.61 3.55 4.00
C ALA A 166 9.33 4.32 4.37
N THR A 167 8.31 4.32 3.51
CA THR A 167 7.03 5.01 3.73
C THR A 167 5.98 4.14 4.44
N LEU A 168 6.29 2.87 4.69
CA LEU A 168 5.39 1.95 5.37
C LEU A 168 5.31 2.27 6.88
N PRO A 169 4.14 2.09 7.51
CA PRO A 169 4.03 2.12 8.96
C PRO A 169 4.95 1.06 9.58
N LYS A 170 5.50 1.36 10.75
CA LYS A 170 6.40 0.44 11.45
C LYS A 170 5.60 -0.48 12.36
N PRO A 171 6.09 -1.69 12.68
CA PRO A 171 5.51 -2.52 13.71
C PRO A 171 5.59 -1.82 15.08
N PRO A 172 4.81 -2.25 16.08
CA PRO A 172 4.88 -1.73 17.44
C PRO A 172 6.29 -1.77 18.01
N SER A 173 6.65 -0.72 18.78
CA SER A 173 7.90 -0.60 19.51
C SER A 173 7.64 -0.34 21.00
N ALA A 174 8.68 -0.29 21.81
CA ALA A 174 8.54 -0.03 23.25
C ALA A 174 7.84 1.30 23.54
N ASP A 175 8.15 2.33 22.75
CA ASP A 175 7.66 3.71 22.85
C ASP A 175 6.47 4.05 21.95
N PHE A 176 6.08 3.15 21.03
CA PHE A 176 4.98 3.40 20.11
C PHE A 176 4.17 2.13 19.88
N LYS A 177 3.05 1.98 20.58
CA LYS A 177 2.20 0.78 20.53
C LYS A 177 0.80 1.02 21.08
N VAL A 178 -0.11 0.10 20.77
CA VAL A 178 -1.35 -0.07 21.54
C VAL A 178 -0.99 -0.82 22.83
N ALA A 179 -1.11 -0.13 23.96
CA ALA A 179 -0.80 -0.70 25.28
C ALA A 179 -1.96 -1.50 25.85
N ALA A 180 -3.20 -1.04 25.60
CA ALA A 180 -4.44 -1.74 25.97
C ALA A 180 -5.57 -1.33 25.05
N TYR A 181 -6.56 -2.20 24.93
CA TYR A 181 -7.78 -1.93 24.20
C TYR A 181 -8.95 -2.73 24.77
N ALA A 182 -10.18 -2.21 24.59
CA ALA A 182 -11.41 -2.88 24.96
C ALA A 182 -12.55 -2.43 24.05
N VAL A 183 -13.43 -3.36 23.69
CA VAL A 183 -14.67 -3.06 22.97
C VAL A 183 -15.82 -3.01 23.97
N SER A 184 -16.70 -2.02 23.84
CA SER A 184 -17.91 -1.92 24.65
C SER A 184 -18.85 -3.12 24.40
N PRO A 185 -19.67 -3.53 25.40
CA PRO A 185 -20.59 -4.67 25.25
C PRO A 185 -21.57 -4.54 24.08
N ASP A 186 -21.92 -3.32 23.70
CA ASP A 186 -22.79 -3.03 22.56
C ASP A 186 -22.03 -2.93 21.21
N SER A 187 -20.71 -3.16 21.22
CA SER A 187 -19.80 -3.08 20.08
C SER A 187 -19.84 -1.74 19.35
N LYS A 188 -20.15 -0.64 20.06
CA LYS A 188 -20.19 0.71 19.46
C LYS A 188 -18.96 1.56 19.73
N THR A 189 -18.11 1.12 20.63
CA THR A 189 -16.92 1.88 21.06
C THR A 189 -15.76 0.95 21.23
N LEU A 190 -14.60 1.34 20.66
CA LEU A 190 -13.30 0.73 20.91
C LEU A 190 -12.46 1.71 21.72
N SER A 191 -12.27 1.43 23.00
CA SER A 191 -11.37 2.20 23.86
C SER A 191 -9.92 1.79 23.60
N LEU A 192 -9.04 2.77 23.40
CA LEU A 192 -7.62 2.56 23.14
C LEU A 192 -6.77 3.28 24.18
N THR A 193 -5.75 2.60 24.67
CA THR A 193 -4.63 3.21 25.42
C THR A 193 -3.38 3.01 24.59
N LEU A 194 -2.77 4.10 24.17
CA LEU A 194 -1.56 4.11 23.33
C LEU A 194 -0.36 4.55 24.15
N ALA A 195 0.80 3.91 23.92
CA ALA A 195 2.09 4.52 24.22
C ALA A 195 2.50 5.29 22.96
N LEU A 196 2.79 6.59 23.12
CA LEU A 196 3.18 7.47 22.01
C LEU A 196 4.61 7.97 22.21
N PRO A 197 5.37 8.21 21.12
CA PRO A 197 6.73 8.73 21.24
C PRO A 197 6.80 10.04 22.01
N ASP A 198 7.87 10.23 22.78
CA ASP A 198 8.17 11.50 23.43
C ASP A 198 8.45 12.57 22.37
N GLY A 199 7.55 13.52 22.19
CA GLY A 199 7.74 14.65 21.25
C GLY A 199 6.50 15.04 20.45
N GLY A 200 5.46 14.25 20.40
CA GLY A 200 4.16 14.64 19.88
C GLY A 200 3.48 15.67 20.77
N ARG A 201 4.04 16.89 20.85
CA ARG A 201 3.48 17.95 21.69
C ARG A 201 2.32 18.61 20.98
N GLY A 202 1.11 18.41 21.49
CA GLY A 202 -0.03 19.27 21.27
C GLY A 202 -1.17 18.71 20.41
N ALA A 203 -0.95 17.95 19.36
CA ALA A 203 -2.02 17.36 18.56
C ALA A 203 -2.39 15.95 19.04
N ALA A 204 -3.66 15.55 18.90
CA ALA A 204 -4.05 14.17 19.01
C ALA A 204 -3.46 13.38 17.85
N PRO A 205 -3.06 12.10 18.04
CA PRO A 205 -2.63 11.25 16.94
C PRO A 205 -3.82 11.01 15.99
N ASP A 206 -3.53 10.82 14.72
CA ASP A 206 -4.53 10.31 13.79
C ASP A 206 -4.60 8.78 13.92
N ILE A 207 -5.81 8.23 14.06
CA ILE A 207 -6.04 6.81 14.33
C ILE A 207 -7.05 6.28 13.33
N ILE A 208 -6.64 5.26 12.59
CA ILE A 208 -7.49 4.56 11.66
C ILE A 208 -7.62 3.11 12.13
N VAL A 209 -8.82 2.71 12.50
CA VAL A 209 -9.13 1.33 12.86
C VAL A 209 -9.80 0.66 11.67
N THR A 210 -9.24 -0.44 11.20
CA THR A 210 -9.82 -1.23 10.11
C THR A 210 -10.52 -2.45 10.68
N GLY A 211 -11.82 -2.53 10.47
CA GLY A 211 -12.69 -3.63 10.92
C GLY A 211 -12.79 -4.76 9.90
N PRO A 212 -13.99 -5.30 9.64
CA PRO A 212 -14.21 -6.17 8.49
C PRO A 212 -13.85 -5.43 7.19
N SER A 213 -13.48 -6.18 6.14
CA SER A 213 -13.14 -5.60 4.83
C SER A 213 -14.18 -4.58 4.36
N GLY A 214 -13.72 -3.41 3.94
CA GLY A 214 -14.55 -2.26 3.56
C GLY A 214 -14.98 -1.37 4.71
N TYR A 215 -14.48 -1.59 5.93
CA TYR A 215 -14.86 -0.79 7.10
C TYR A 215 -13.63 -0.16 7.75
N ALA A 216 -13.62 1.16 7.81
CA ALA A 216 -12.67 1.95 8.59
C ALA A 216 -13.42 2.83 9.60
N PHE A 217 -12.82 3.02 10.78
CA PHE A 217 -13.34 3.85 11.86
C PHE A 217 -12.26 4.81 12.30
N THR A 218 -12.53 6.10 12.23
CA THR A 218 -11.58 7.18 12.48
C THR A 218 -12.07 8.18 13.50
N LYS A 219 -13.37 8.14 13.82
CA LYS A 219 -13.99 9.12 14.70
C LYS A 219 -13.58 8.91 16.14
N GLN A 220 -12.69 9.78 16.61
CA GLN A 220 -12.18 9.80 17.97
C GLN A 220 -13.09 10.60 18.90
N ARG A 221 -13.21 10.15 20.15
CA ARG A 221 -13.88 10.84 21.25
C ARG A 221 -12.99 10.85 22.50
N GLY A 222 -12.96 11.97 23.21
CA GLY A 222 -12.35 12.05 24.53
C GLY A 222 -10.83 11.85 24.58
N GLY A 223 -10.08 12.32 23.59
CA GLY A 223 -8.62 12.19 23.57
C GLY A 223 -7.95 12.87 24.75
N GLN A 224 -7.24 12.11 25.60
CA GLN A 224 -6.48 12.61 26.75
C GLN A 224 -5.04 12.12 26.68
N ARG A 225 -4.08 13.05 26.71
CA ARG A 225 -2.64 12.75 26.74
C ARG A 225 -2.10 13.04 28.14
N ASP A 226 -1.43 12.05 28.72
CA ASP A 226 -0.67 12.16 29.96
C ASP A 226 0.74 11.60 29.72
N GLY A 227 1.70 12.52 29.53
CA GLY A 227 3.06 12.17 29.09
C GLY A 227 3.07 11.38 27.79
N ALA A 228 3.67 10.20 27.81
CA ALA A 228 3.72 9.27 26.68
C ALA A 228 2.45 8.43 26.52
N THR A 229 1.47 8.56 27.41
CA THR A 229 0.21 7.80 27.32
C THR A 229 -0.87 8.64 26.68
N PHE A 230 -1.59 8.07 25.72
CA PHE A 230 -2.79 8.69 25.11
C PHE A 230 -3.97 7.72 25.21
N LYS A 231 -5.09 8.22 25.71
CA LYS A 231 -6.33 7.46 25.84
C LYS A 231 -7.41 8.10 24.99
N THR A 232 -8.12 7.31 24.23
CA THR A 232 -9.24 7.76 23.40
C THR A 232 -10.21 6.63 23.14
N ASP A 233 -11.43 6.99 22.76
CA ASP A 233 -12.45 6.08 22.27
C ASP A 233 -12.61 6.29 20.75
N ILE A 234 -12.68 5.18 20.01
CA ILE A 234 -13.03 5.18 18.59
C ILE A 234 -14.49 4.75 18.48
N GLU A 235 -15.28 5.58 17.83
CA GLU A 235 -16.69 5.25 17.54
C GLU A 235 -16.73 4.18 16.46
N ILE A 236 -17.25 3.01 16.79
CA ILE A 236 -17.52 1.94 15.84
C ILE A 236 -18.87 2.27 15.16
N GLY A 237 -18.81 2.55 13.88
CA GLY A 237 -19.98 2.79 13.06
C GLY A 237 -20.82 1.54 12.83
N LYS A 238 -21.64 1.57 11.80
CA LYS A 238 -22.48 0.42 11.44
C LYS A 238 -21.61 -0.74 10.97
N LEU A 239 -21.70 -1.87 11.63
CA LEU A 239 -21.09 -3.14 11.22
C LEU A 239 -22.04 -3.96 10.33
N PRO A 240 -21.53 -4.98 9.61
CA PRO A 240 -22.39 -5.91 8.87
C PRO A 240 -23.46 -6.54 9.76
N LYS A 241 -24.61 -6.85 9.18
CA LYS A 241 -25.71 -7.52 9.93
C LYS A 241 -25.22 -8.84 10.53
N ASN A 242 -25.49 -9.05 11.82
CA ASN A 242 -25.07 -10.24 12.58
C ASN A 242 -23.52 -10.43 12.67
N TYR A 243 -22.74 -9.34 12.53
CA TYR A 243 -21.32 -9.42 12.73
C TYR A 243 -20.99 -9.68 14.20
N ASN A 244 -20.22 -10.74 14.45
CA ASN A 244 -19.65 -11.04 15.76
C ASN A 244 -18.14 -10.73 15.71
N ILE A 245 -17.70 -9.88 16.62
CA ILE A 245 -16.30 -9.48 16.75
C ILE A 245 -15.42 -10.56 17.39
N SER A 246 -16.01 -11.47 18.19
CA SER A 246 -15.26 -12.52 18.88
C SER A 246 -14.49 -13.42 17.87
N GLY A 247 -13.24 -13.68 18.16
CA GLY A 247 -12.33 -14.41 17.29
C GLY A 247 -11.88 -13.63 16.04
N LYS A 248 -12.22 -12.35 15.92
CA LYS A 248 -11.83 -11.49 14.79
C LYS A 248 -10.55 -10.71 15.10
N ARG A 249 -9.96 -10.20 14.04
CA ARG A 249 -8.76 -9.36 14.10
C ARG A 249 -9.03 -8.07 13.33
N TRP A 250 -8.77 -6.93 13.96
CA TRP A 250 -8.88 -5.61 13.36
C TRP A 250 -7.51 -4.94 13.29
N GLY A 251 -7.25 -4.19 12.24
CA GLY A 251 -6.04 -3.38 12.12
C GLY A 251 -6.18 -2.06 12.88
N VAL A 252 -5.07 -1.54 13.38
CA VAL A 252 -4.98 -0.19 13.92
C VAL A 252 -3.72 0.47 13.37
N LEU A 253 -3.91 1.54 12.63
CA LEU A 253 -2.86 2.45 12.19
C LEU A 253 -2.92 3.69 13.08
N VAL A 254 -1.79 4.05 13.71
CA VAL A 254 -1.64 5.26 14.51
C VAL A 254 -0.55 6.12 13.90
N ILE A 255 -0.88 7.38 13.64
CA ILE A 255 0.03 8.38 13.10
C ILE A 255 0.21 9.47 14.15
N ASP A 256 1.42 9.65 14.69
CA ASP A 256 1.77 10.66 15.68
C ASP A 256 3.02 11.44 15.22
N GLY A 257 2.83 12.70 14.86
CA GLY A 257 3.88 13.52 14.27
C GLY A 257 4.39 12.93 12.94
N GLY A 258 5.69 12.71 12.84
CA GLY A 258 6.34 12.11 11.65
C GLY A 258 6.46 10.58 11.70
N ARG A 259 5.84 9.90 12.69
CA ARG A 259 5.93 8.44 12.87
C ARG A 259 4.56 7.80 12.68
N ALA A 260 4.56 6.59 12.14
CA ALA A 260 3.36 5.78 12.03
C ALA A 260 3.64 4.34 12.48
N MET A 261 2.68 3.78 13.20
CA MET A 261 2.72 2.41 13.68
C MET A 261 1.44 1.69 13.27
N GLU A 262 1.60 0.46 12.79
CA GLU A 262 0.46 -0.38 12.48
C GLU A 262 0.54 -1.71 13.24
N THR A 263 -0.60 -2.13 13.78
CA THR A 263 -0.74 -3.40 14.50
C THR A 263 -2.11 -4.01 14.29
N THR A 264 -2.29 -5.22 14.82
CA THR A 264 -3.56 -5.93 14.78
C THR A 264 -4.07 -6.17 16.20
N LEU A 265 -5.34 -5.88 16.45
CA LEU A 265 -6.04 -6.22 17.69
C LEU A 265 -6.77 -7.56 17.49
N ALA A 266 -6.65 -8.47 18.44
CA ALA A 266 -7.39 -9.73 18.48
C ALA A 266 -8.51 -9.62 19.51
N PHE A 267 -9.71 -10.04 19.16
CA PHE A 267 -10.89 -10.04 20.04
C PHE A 267 -11.28 -11.48 20.34
N ASP A 268 -11.00 -11.92 21.56
CA ASP A 268 -11.30 -13.29 22.04
C ASP A 268 -12.75 -13.43 22.52
#